data_58c147ff8c80e2d1cd383db94b9fabe6
#
_entry.id   58c147ff8c80e2d1cd383db94b9fabe6
#
_cell.length_a   1.000
_cell.length_b   1.000
_cell.length_c   1.000
_cell.angle_alpha   90.00
_cell.angle_beta   90.00
_cell.angle_gamma   90.00
#
_symmetry.space_group_name_H-M   'P 1'
#
loop_
_entity.id
_entity.type
_entity.pdbx_description
1 polymer ?
#
loop_
_entity_poly.entity_id
_entity_poly.type
_entity_poly.pdbx_seq_one_letter_code
_entity_poly.pdbx_strand_id
1 'polypeptide(L)'
;MAQEILDGKGTGSRAKVNTNNQLEVKSTTISEYANTSILTGKAWQLHFKRTFVAANTYEVVGIIEYTGENSLVLDNVVGAKEDATLTSVNGQMHFDFAFGSTYVSGGTLQPAFPINASSNQTLVANTYSGVSSAITIDETNREKLFDLVTDTSVSYDFKNALILKKGNVLTIKAKTKNIGDICHCAVFLYEI
;
A
#
# COMPACT_ATOMS: atom_id res chain seq x y z
N MET A 1 -0.75 -36.48 -28.45
CA MET A 1 0.07 -35.30 -28.74
C MET A 1 -0.62 -34.10 -28.12
N ALA A 2 0.06 -33.36 -27.27
CA ALA A 2 -0.52 -32.13 -26.71
C ALA A 2 -0.44 -31.03 -27.79
N GLN A 3 -1.54 -30.40 -28.11
CA GLN A 3 -1.59 -29.30 -29.06
C GLN A 3 -1.33 -28.01 -28.31
N GLU A 4 -0.32 -27.27 -28.70
CA GLU A 4 0.05 -25.97 -28.10
C GLU A 4 -0.60 -24.87 -28.92
N ILE A 5 -1.39 -24.02 -28.27
CA ILE A 5 -1.99 -22.85 -28.90
C ILE A 5 -1.15 -21.64 -28.47
N LEU A 6 -0.47 -21.02 -29.43
CA LEU A 6 0.27 -19.78 -29.22
C LEU A 6 -0.69 -18.59 -29.39
N ASP A 7 -0.54 -17.55 -28.53
CA ASP A 7 -1.21 -16.29 -28.79
C ASP A 7 -0.67 -15.68 -30.08
N GLY A 8 -1.53 -15.21 -30.95
CA GLY A 8 -1.15 -14.65 -32.26
C GLY A 8 -0.37 -13.33 -32.18
N LYS A 9 0.04 -12.87 -30.97
CA LYS A 9 0.74 -11.62 -30.72
C LYS A 9 2.19 -11.78 -30.29
N GLY A 10 2.70 -13.02 -30.20
CA GLY A 10 4.12 -13.27 -29.89
C GLY A 10 4.52 -12.97 -28.45
N THR A 11 3.60 -12.83 -27.51
CA THR A 11 3.89 -12.56 -26.09
C THR A 11 4.35 -13.81 -25.34
N GLY A 12 4.41 -14.96 -25.99
CA GLY A 12 4.87 -16.22 -25.41
C GLY A 12 3.88 -16.87 -24.44
N SER A 13 2.64 -16.38 -24.39
CA SER A 13 1.58 -17.00 -23.58
C SER A 13 1.18 -18.34 -24.19
N ARG A 14 1.30 -19.42 -23.43
CA ARG A 14 1.02 -20.78 -23.85
C ARG A 14 -0.25 -21.28 -23.16
N ALA A 15 -1.20 -21.74 -23.96
CA ALA A 15 -2.34 -22.48 -23.45
C ALA A 15 -2.09 -23.98 -23.64
N LYS A 16 -2.23 -24.76 -22.58
CA LYS A 16 -2.09 -26.21 -22.60
C LYS A 16 -3.47 -26.86 -22.59
N VAL A 17 -3.73 -27.72 -23.56
CA VAL A 17 -4.89 -28.59 -23.55
C VAL A 17 -4.56 -29.84 -22.75
N ASN A 18 -5.29 -30.10 -21.67
CA ASN A 18 -5.11 -31.32 -20.87
C ASN A 18 -5.64 -32.54 -21.56
N THR A 19 -5.43 -33.72 -20.96
CA THR A 19 -5.88 -35.03 -21.52
C THR A 19 -7.38 -35.14 -21.62
N ASN A 20 -8.16 -34.25 -21.04
CA ASN A 20 -9.65 -34.23 -21.10
C ASN A 20 -10.15 -33.18 -22.12
N ASN A 21 -9.32 -32.70 -23.02
CA ASN A 21 -9.62 -31.65 -24.01
C ASN A 21 -10.05 -30.30 -23.39
N GLN A 22 -9.66 -30.02 -22.15
CA GLN A 22 -9.93 -28.77 -21.48
C GLN A 22 -8.73 -27.82 -21.60
N LEU A 23 -8.99 -26.54 -21.88
CA LEU A 23 -8.00 -25.50 -21.93
C LEU A 23 -7.57 -25.12 -20.51
N GLU A 24 -6.33 -25.47 -20.13
CA GLU A 24 -5.75 -25.00 -18.87
C GLU A 24 -5.16 -23.60 -19.08
N VAL A 25 -5.87 -22.57 -18.68
CA VAL A 25 -5.37 -21.20 -18.64
C VAL A 25 -4.88 -20.91 -17.23
N LYS A 26 -3.56 -20.91 -17.02
CA LYS A 26 -2.96 -20.28 -15.84
C LYS A 26 -2.97 -18.77 -16.05
N SER A 27 -4.03 -18.11 -15.67
CA SER A 27 -4.06 -16.67 -15.64
C SER A 27 -3.50 -16.20 -14.29
N THR A 28 -2.28 -15.74 -14.30
CA THR A 28 -1.80 -14.88 -13.21
C THR A 28 -2.30 -13.49 -13.55
N THR A 29 -3.42 -13.11 -12.96
CA THR A 29 -4.01 -11.79 -13.22
C THR A 29 -3.24 -10.72 -12.43
N ILE A 30 -2.07 -10.36 -12.93
CA ILE A 30 -1.55 -9.02 -12.66
C ILE A 30 -2.35 -8.13 -13.61
N SER A 31 -2.99 -7.06 -13.10
CA SER A 31 -3.70 -6.16 -14.00
C SER A 31 -2.69 -5.66 -15.06
N GLU A 32 -3.14 -5.55 -16.31
CA GLU A 32 -2.28 -5.10 -17.41
C GLU A 32 -1.64 -3.75 -17.08
N TYR A 33 -2.35 -2.89 -16.39
CA TYR A 33 -1.86 -1.59 -15.93
C TYR A 33 -0.75 -1.71 -14.88
N ALA A 34 -0.91 -2.55 -13.87
CA ALA A 34 0.12 -2.78 -12.86
C ALA A 34 1.40 -3.34 -13.48
N ASN A 35 1.28 -4.32 -14.37
CA ASN A 35 2.43 -4.91 -15.07
C ASN A 35 3.14 -3.87 -15.97
N THR A 36 2.39 -3.09 -16.74
CA THR A 36 2.95 -2.02 -17.56
C THR A 36 3.66 -0.97 -16.70
N SER A 37 3.06 -0.58 -15.58
CA SER A 37 3.64 0.42 -14.67
C SER A 37 4.91 -0.09 -13.99
N ILE A 38 4.97 -1.38 -13.63
CA ILE A 38 6.21 -2.00 -13.12
C ILE A 38 7.30 -1.98 -14.20
N LEU A 39 6.98 -2.39 -15.42
CA LEU A 39 7.95 -2.44 -16.54
C LEU A 39 8.43 -1.04 -16.93
N THR A 40 7.59 -0.03 -16.88
CA THR A 40 7.95 1.38 -17.18
C THR A 40 8.58 2.10 -15.99
N GLY A 41 8.68 1.45 -14.82
CA GLY A 41 9.25 2.02 -13.61
C GLY A 41 8.32 2.96 -12.86
N LYS A 42 7.04 2.97 -13.16
CA LYS A 42 5.99 3.81 -12.52
C LYS A 42 5.24 3.08 -11.42
N ALA A 43 5.90 2.19 -10.72
CA ALA A 43 5.36 1.48 -9.57
C ALA A 43 6.33 1.58 -8.38
N TRP A 44 5.78 1.88 -7.21
CA TRP A 44 6.56 2.15 -6.01
C TRP A 44 6.01 1.44 -4.79
N GLN A 45 6.87 1.29 -3.80
CA GLN A 45 6.54 0.89 -2.46
C GLN A 45 6.89 2.02 -1.48
N LEU A 46 5.97 2.34 -0.60
CA LEU A 46 6.17 3.20 0.56
C LEU A 46 6.16 2.34 1.82
N HIS A 47 7.02 2.67 2.77
CA HIS A 47 7.05 1.99 4.05
C HIS A 47 6.95 3.01 5.19
N PHE A 48 5.86 2.99 5.92
CA PHE A 48 5.60 3.82 7.07
C PHE A 48 5.85 3.04 8.36
N LYS A 49 6.35 3.74 9.37
CA LYS A 49 6.62 3.18 10.69
C LYS A 49 6.19 4.16 11.78
N ARG A 50 5.64 3.63 12.87
CA ARG A 50 5.31 4.42 14.06
C ARG A 50 5.51 3.58 15.32
N THR A 51 6.23 4.13 16.32
CA THR A 51 6.25 3.63 17.69
C THR A 51 5.19 4.36 18.48
N PHE A 52 4.26 3.65 19.09
CA PHE A 52 3.13 4.25 19.81
C PHE A 52 3.57 4.80 21.16
N VAL A 53 3.15 6.02 21.44
CA VAL A 53 3.41 6.71 22.71
C VAL A 53 2.17 6.76 23.62
N ALA A 54 0.99 6.43 23.08
CA ALA A 54 -0.27 6.40 23.83
C ALA A 54 -1.06 5.10 23.54
N ALA A 55 -1.57 4.47 24.58
CA ALA A 55 -2.42 3.29 24.45
C ALA A 55 -3.83 3.66 23.99
N ASN A 56 -4.45 2.82 23.17
CA ASN A 56 -5.84 2.95 22.70
C ASN A 56 -6.15 4.27 21.96
N THR A 57 -5.13 5.00 21.51
CA THR A 57 -5.27 6.27 20.79
C THR A 57 -4.80 6.09 19.36
N TYR A 58 -5.57 6.61 18.39
CA TYR A 58 -5.13 6.64 17.01
C TYR A 58 -4.02 7.68 16.82
N GLU A 59 -2.88 7.21 16.35
CA GLU A 59 -1.76 8.06 15.94
C GLU A 59 -1.57 7.98 14.44
N VAL A 60 -1.13 9.06 13.80
CA VAL A 60 -0.85 9.07 12.36
C VAL A 60 0.45 8.32 12.11
N VAL A 61 0.36 7.27 11.30
CA VAL A 61 1.47 6.41 10.89
C VAL A 61 2.13 6.95 9.63
N GLY A 62 1.29 7.38 8.67
CA GLY A 62 1.78 7.90 7.40
C GLY A 62 0.77 8.76 6.67
N ILE A 63 1.29 9.58 5.77
CA ILE A 63 0.51 10.42 4.85
C ILE A 63 1.08 10.28 3.44
N ILE A 64 0.20 10.22 2.46
CA ILE A 64 0.51 10.33 1.04
C ILE A 64 -0.31 11.48 0.47
N GLU A 65 0.33 12.59 0.15
CA GLU A 65 -0.26 13.70 -0.58
C GLU A 65 0.20 13.62 -2.04
N TYR A 66 -0.71 13.22 -2.93
CA TYR A 66 -0.36 13.06 -4.33
C TYR A 66 -0.40 14.40 -5.07
N THR A 67 0.70 14.77 -5.71
CA THR A 67 0.85 16.05 -6.41
C THR A 67 1.03 15.89 -7.93
N GLY A 68 1.10 14.65 -8.43
CA GLY A 68 1.26 14.35 -9.85
C GLY A 68 0.01 14.65 -10.68
N GLU A 69 0.18 14.77 -11.97
CA GLU A 69 -0.91 15.08 -12.93
C GLU A 69 -1.71 13.82 -13.35
N ASN A 70 -1.09 12.67 -13.28
CA ASN A 70 -1.71 11.39 -13.64
C ASN A 70 -2.58 10.87 -12.48
N SER A 71 -3.05 9.64 -12.58
CA SER A 71 -3.74 8.98 -11.48
C SER A 71 -2.79 8.00 -10.78
N LEU A 72 -2.74 8.03 -9.46
CA LEU A 72 -1.99 7.09 -8.63
C LEU A 72 -2.95 6.05 -8.07
N VAL A 73 -2.73 4.80 -8.42
CA VAL A 73 -3.55 3.67 -7.97
C VAL A 73 -2.87 3.02 -6.77
N LEU A 74 -3.63 2.82 -5.70
CA LEU A 74 -3.21 1.96 -4.61
C LEU A 74 -3.59 0.51 -4.96
N ASP A 75 -2.59 -0.34 -5.01
CA ASP A 75 -2.75 -1.76 -5.34
C ASP A 75 -2.98 -2.60 -4.08
N ASN A 76 -2.06 -2.50 -3.15
CA ASN A 76 -2.07 -3.29 -1.94
C ASN A 76 -1.54 -2.51 -0.73
N VAL A 77 -2.04 -2.86 0.45
CA VAL A 77 -1.52 -2.40 1.74
C VAL A 77 -1.22 -3.61 2.62
N VAL A 78 -0.06 -3.59 3.26
CA VAL A 78 0.34 -4.58 4.26
C VAL A 78 0.60 -3.86 5.57
N GLY A 79 -0.20 -4.19 6.58
CA GLY A 79 -0.02 -3.71 7.95
C GLY A 79 0.58 -4.79 8.83
N ALA A 80 1.54 -4.46 9.68
CA ALA A 80 2.12 -5.37 10.65
C ALA A 80 2.34 -4.71 12.00
N LYS A 81 2.24 -5.51 13.05
CA LYS A 81 2.50 -5.13 14.42
C LYS A 81 3.79 -5.81 14.91
N GLU A 82 4.64 -5.05 15.55
CA GLU A 82 5.78 -5.52 16.32
C GLU A 82 5.55 -5.16 17.80
N ASP A 83 5.57 -6.15 18.67
CA ASP A 83 5.36 -5.95 20.11
C ASP A 83 6.58 -5.27 20.76
N ALA A 84 6.33 -4.32 21.65
CA ALA A 84 7.36 -3.60 22.39
C ALA A 84 8.23 -4.52 23.26
N THR A 85 7.60 -5.54 23.82
CA THR A 85 8.25 -6.56 24.65
C THR A 85 7.59 -7.93 24.45
N LEU A 86 8.33 -9.01 24.71
CA LEU A 86 7.80 -10.38 24.68
C LEU A 86 6.64 -10.62 25.68
N THR A 87 6.44 -9.71 26.62
CA THR A 87 5.39 -9.75 27.64
C THR A 87 4.23 -8.79 27.32
N SER A 88 4.23 -8.14 26.16
CA SER A 88 3.13 -7.30 25.73
C SER A 88 1.83 -8.12 25.73
N VAL A 89 0.78 -7.56 26.31
CA VAL A 89 -0.55 -8.19 26.28
C VAL A 89 -0.97 -8.30 24.83
N ASN A 90 -1.33 -9.53 24.40
CA ASN A 90 -1.84 -9.77 23.06
C ASN A 90 -2.97 -8.76 22.76
N GLY A 91 -2.67 -7.76 22.00
CA GLY A 91 -3.59 -6.66 21.63
C GLY A 91 -3.58 -6.47 20.14
N GLN A 92 -4.78 -6.36 19.60
CA GLN A 92 -4.95 -6.07 18.19
C GLN A 92 -4.45 -4.68 17.87
N MET A 93 -3.82 -4.54 16.70
CA MET A 93 -3.55 -3.26 16.08
C MET A 93 -4.68 -2.96 15.10
N HIS A 94 -5.24 -1.76 15.20
CA HIS A 94 -6.28 -1.28 14.31
C HIS A 94 -5.66 -0.22 13.40
N PHE A 95 -5.81 -0.41 12.11
CA PHE A 95 -5.47 0.57 11.08
C PHE A 95 -6.74 1.26 10.60
N ASP A 96 -6.65 2.54 10.34
CA ASP A 96 -7.73 3.39 9.84
C ASP A 96 -7.18 4.19 8.66
N PHE A 97 -7.78 4.01 7.50
CA PHE A 97 -7.44 4.66 6.24
C PHE A 97 -8.51 5.68 5.88
N ALA A 98 -8.10 6.89 5.55
CA ALA A 98 -9.01 7.98 5.25
C ALA A 98 -8.48 8.92 4.18
N PHE A 99 -9.38 9.60 3.48
CA PHE A 99 -9.11 10.74 2.62
C PHE A 99 -9.49 12.07 3.29
N GLY A 100 -9.12 13.18 2.62
CA GLY A 100 -9.60 14.52 2.93
C GLY A 100 -8.93 15.22 4.12
N SER A 101 -8.05 14.54 4.86
CA SER A 101 -7.22 15.22 5.86
C SER A 101 -6.18 16.11 5.18
N THR A 102 -5.81 17.20 5.85
CA THR A 102 -4.73 18.08 5.38
C THR A 102 -3.50 17.92 6.27
N TYR A 103 -2.32 17.74 5.66
CA TYR A 103 -1.07 17.73 6.39
C TYR A 103 -0.78 19.13 6.95
N VAL A 104 -0.44 19.21 8.23
CA VAL A 104 -0.09 20.48 8.89
C VAL A 104 1.40 20.53 9.19
N SER A 105 1.94 19.52 9.89
CA SER A 105 3.35 19.51 10.28
C SER A 105 3.79 18.16 10.84
N GLY A 106 5.08 18.01 11.08
CA GLY A 106 5.70 16.88 11.74
C GLY A 106 5.95 15.68 10.80
N GLY A 107 6.35 14.57 11.39
CA GLY A 107 6.76 13.39 10.62
C GLY A 107 8.13 13.55 9.96
N THR A 108 8.55 12.49 9.30
CA THR A 108 9.79 12.43 8.53
C THR A 108 9.45 12.12 7.09
N LEU A 109 10.06 12.86 6.15
CA LEU A 109 9.90 12.59 4.73
C LEU A 109 10.29 11.13 4.44
N GLN A 110 9.38 10.41 3.82
CA GLN A 110 9.54 8.99 3.51
C GLN A 110 9.77 8.82 2.00
N PRO A 111 10.96 8.37 1.57
CA PRO A 111 11.17 8.13 0.16
C PRO A 111 10.33 6.94 -0.35
N ALA A 112 9.85 7.05 -1.57
CA ALA A 112 9.27 5.94 -2.28
C ALA A 112 10.37 5.10 -2.94
N PHE A 113 10.24 3.78 -2.84
CA PHE A 113 11.18 2.85 -3.47
C PHE A 113 10.54 2.30 -4.74
N PRO A 114 11.20 2.43 -5.92
CA PRO A 114 10.68 1.85 -7.14
C PRO A 114 10.69 0.32 -7.03
N ILE A 115 9.60 -0.32 -7.47
CA ILE A 115 9.50 -1.80 -7.49
C ILE A 115 10.45 -2.37 -8.56
N ASN A 116 10.59 -1.67 -9.68
CA ASN A 116 11.63 -1.97 -10.66
C ASN A 116 12.93 -1.31 -10.23
N ALA A 117 13.88 -2.11 -9.74
CA ALA A 117 15.18 -1.63 -9.24
C ALA A 117 16.03 -0.89 -10.29
N SER A 118 15.74 -1.07 -11.57
CA SER A 118 16.42 -0.35 -12.67
C SER A 118 15.73 0.98 -13.02
N SER A 119 14.61 1.31 -12.35
CA SER A 119 13.89 2.55 -12.62
C SER A 119 14.58 3.74 -11.96
N ASN A 120 14.66 4.83 -12.71
CA ASN A 120 15.04 6.16 -12.22
C ASN A 120 13.81 7.09 -12.04
N GLN A 121 12.60 6.57 -12.16
CA GLN A 121 11.37 7.32 -11.99
C GLN A 121 11.15 7.63 -10.50
N THR A 122 10.70 8.85 -10.22
CA THR A 122 10.40 9.31 -8.86
C THR A 122 8.90 9.48 -8.71
N LEU A 123 8.35 8.98 -7.60
CA LEU A 123 6.96 9.24 -7.25
C LEU A 123 6.76 10.73 -7.00
N VAL A 124 5.77 11.32 -7.67
CA VAL A 124 5.40 12.74 -7.52
C VAL A 124 4.36 12.88 -6.40
N ALA A 125 4.82 12.69 -5.16
CA ALA A 125 3.98 12.80 -3.96
C ALA A 125 4.81 13.31 -2.78
N ASN A 126 4.16 14.04 -1.88
CA ASN A 126 4.72 14.33 -0.55
C ASN A 126 4.31 13.19 0.40
N THR A 127 5.28 12.51 0.97
CA THR A 127 5.04 11.34 1.81
C THR A 127 5.74 11.50 3.13
N TYR A 128 5.01 11.36 4.24
CA TYR A 128 5.54 11.54 5.59
C TYR A 128 5.24 10.32 6.45
N SER A 129 6.23 9.88 7.22
CA SER A 129 6.12 8.80 8.21
C SER A 129 6.22 9.34 9.62
N GLY A 130 5.41 8.80 10.52
CA GLY A 130 5.42 9.14 11.95
C GLY A 130 6.58 8.52 12.74
N VAL A 131 7.66 8.07 12.09
CA VAL A 131 8.74 7.29 12.70
C VAL A 131 9.49 8.07 13.78
N SER A 132 9.86 9.32 13.53
CA SER A 132 10.71 10.12 14.43
C SER A 132 9.94 11.20 15.17
N SER A 133 8.83 11.64 14.66
CA SER A 133 7.98 12.69 15.26
C SER A 133 6.51 12.45 14.91
N ALA A 134 5.62 12.92 15.78
CA ALA A 134 4.19 12.88 15.52
C ALA A 134 3.84 13.72 14.28
N ILE A 135 2.95 13.19 13.47
CA ILE A 135 2.36 13.94 12.35
C ILE A 135 1.09 14.62 12.85
N THR A 136 0.98 15.90 12.58
CA THR A 136 -0.22 16.69 12.83
C THR A 136 -0.99 16.89 11.54
N ILE A 137 -2.30 16.61 11.59
CA ILE A 137 -3.23 16.76 10.46
C ILE A 137 -4.45 17.56 10.88
N ASP A 138 -5.07 18.24 9.93
CA ASP A 138 -6.42 18.76 10.04
C ASP A 138 -7.39 17.70 9.49
N GLU A 139 -8.34 17.28 10.33
CA GLU A 139 -9.33 16.24 10.01
C GLU A 139 -10.71 16.81 9.65
N THR A 140 -10.84 18.11 9.44
CA THR A 140 -12.14 18.76 9.19
C THR A 140 -12.90 18.12 8.04
N ASN A 141 -12.21 17.73 6.98
CA ASN A 141 -12.80 17.11 5.78
C ASN A 141 -12.47 15.62 5.66
N ARG A 142 -12.14 14.97 6.77
CA ARG A 142 -11.74 13.58 6.78
C ARG A 142 -12.90 12.66 6.44
N GLU A 143 -12.69 11.82 5.41
CA GLU A 143 -13.59 10.74 5.00
C GLU A 143 -12.93 9.39 5.24
N LYS A 144 -13.48 8.61 6.17
CA LYS A 144 -13.00 7.27 6.45
C LYS A 144 -13.29 6.34 5.27
N LEU A 145 -12.29 5.57 4.84
CA LEU A 145 -12.41 4.60 3.77
C LEU A 145 -12.70 3.19 4.32
N PHE A 146 -11.82 2.69 5.16
CA PHE A 146 -11.91 1.34 5.72
C PHE A 146 -10.98 1.18 6.93
N ASP A 147 -11.21 0.09 7.67
CA ASP A 147 -10.35 -0.35 8.78
C ASP A 147 -9.74 -1.71 8.48
N LEU A 148 -8.52 -1.92 8.98
CA LEU A 148 -7.91 -3.25 9.07
C LEU A 148 -7.57 -3.53 10.52
N VAL A 149 -7.68 -4.79 10.92
CA VAL A 149 -7.36 -5.24 12.29
C VAL A 149 -6.45 -6.45 12.21
N THR A 150 -5.40 -6.46 13.00
CA THR A 150 -4.46 -7.59 13.03
C THR A 150 -3.85 -7.79 14.41
N ASP A 151 -3.54 -9.03 14.74
CA ASP A 151 -2.70 -9.39 15.88
C ASP A 151 -1.22 -9.41 15.53
N THR A 152 -0.88 -9.68 14.26
CA THR A 152 0.50 -9.77 13.75
C THR A 152 0.67 -9.01 12.44
N SER A 153 -0.02 -9.46 11.39
CA SER A 153 0.01 -8.82 10.07
C SER A 153 -1.31 -9.01 9.34
N VAL A 154 -1.62 -8.07 8.46
CA VAL A 154 -2.79 -8.08 7.58
C VAL A 154 -2.40 -7.52 6.22
N SER A 155 -2.96 -8.07 5.17
CA SER A 155 -2.82 -7.57 3.80
C SER A 155 -4.19 -7.30 3.22
N TYR A 156 -4.32 -6.20 2.49
CA TYR A 156 -5.55 -5.84 1.79
C TYR A 156 -5.24 -5.40 0.36
N ASP A 157 -5.84 -6.11 -0.59
CA ASP A 157 -5.76 -5.85 -2.02
C ASP A 157 -6.97 -5.02 -2.45
N PHE A 158 -6.72 -3.81 -2.97
CA PHE A 158 -7.76 -2.90 -3.45
C PHE A 158 -8.33 -3.29 -4.81
N LYS A 159 -7.73 -4.23 -5.51
CA LYS A 159 -8.12 -4.62 -6.88
C LYS A 159 -8.26 -3.42 -7.80
N ASN A 160 -7.34 -2.46 -7.66
CA ASN A 160 -7.30 -1.20 -8.43
C ASN A 160 -8.50 -0.25 -8.18
N ALA A 161 -9.25 -0.47 -7.11
CA ALA A 161 -10.43 0.35 -6.83
C ALA A 161 -10.11 1.69 -6.15
N LEU A 162 -8.92 1.84 -5.56
CA LEU A 162 -8.55 3.05 -4.83
C LEU A 162 -7.57 3.91 -5.65
N ILE A 163 -8.05 5.08 -6.09
CA ILE A 163 -7.31 5.99 -6.96
C ILE A 163 -7.14 7.34 -6.27
N LEU A 164 -5.89 7.81 -6.21
CA LEU A 164 -5.54 9.16 -5.80
C LEU A 164 -5.34 10.04 -7.05
N LYS A 165 -6.01 11.19 -7.05
CA LYS A 165 -5.79 12.26 -8.02
C LYS A 165 -4.98 13.37 -7.38
N LYS A 166 -4.46 14.28 -8.20
CA LYS A 166 -3.75 15.47 -7.74
C LYS A 166 -4.51 16.19 -6.62
N GLY A 167 -3.82 16.47 -5.52
CA GLY A 167 -4.38 17.10 -4.33
C GLY A 167 -5.10 16.16 -3.37
N ASN A 168 -5.28 14.88 -3.71
CA ASN A 168 -5.81 13.92 -2.75
C ASN A 168 -4.75 13.57 -1.71
N VAL A 169 -5.19 13.49 -0.45
CA VAL A 169 -4.37 13.08 0.69
C VAL A 169 -4.93 11.79 1.26
N LEU A 170 -4.12 10.73 1.26
CA LEU A 170 -4.41 9.50 1.99
C LEU A 170 -3.72 9.59 3.35
N THR A 171 -4.49 9.43 4.41
CA THR A 171 -4.01 9.36 5.79
C THR A 171 -4.14 7.94 6.32
N ILE A 172 -3.07 7.45 6.92
CA ILE A 172 -3.00 6.14 7.58
C ILE A 172 -2.82 6.40 9.07
N LYS A 173 -3.79 5.98 9.87
CA LYS A 173 -3.72 6.03 11.33
C LYS A 173 -3.72 4.60 11.88
N ALA A 174 -3.12 4.42 13.03
CA ALA A 174 -3.27 3.16 13.74
C ALA A 174 -3.34 3.38 15.25
N LYS A 175 -3.85 2.39 15.97
CA LYS A 175 -3.85 2.34 17.43
C LYS A 175 -3.54 0.93 17.91
N THR A 176 -2.95 0.85 19.09
CA THR A 176 -2.67 -0.40 19.81
C THR A 176 -3.04 -0.25 21.28
N LYS A 177 -3.11 -1.37 22.01
CA LYS A 177 -3.32 -1.38 23.46
C LYS A 177 -2.07 -1.08 24.25
N ASN A 178 -0.89 -1.30 23.69
CA ASN A 178 0.37 -1.19 24.42
C ASN A 178 1.18 0.01 23.94
N ILE A 179 1.70 0.78 24.87
CA ILE A 179 2.73 1.79 24.61
C ILE A 179 4.02 1.08 24.21
N GLY A 180 4.71 1.61 23.20
CA GLY A 180 5.95 1.07 22.69
C GLY A 180 5.80 0.06 21.56
N ASP A 181 4.58 -0.50 21.32
CA ASP A 181 4.35 -1.31 20.12
C ASP A 181 4.71 -0.51 18.87
N ILE A 182 5.16 -1.22 17.85
CA ILE A 182 5.57 -0.60 16.60
C ILE A 182 4.61 -1.04 15.49
N CYS A 183 4.11 -0.06 14.77
CA CYS A 183 3.37 -0.25 13.54
C CYS A 183 4.31 -0.19 12.34
N HIS A 184 4.15 -1.13 11.43
CA HIS A 184 4.70 -1.11 10.09
C HIS A 184 3.56 -1.12 9.09
N CYS A 185 3.60 -0.23 8.11
CA CYS A 185 2.61 -0.20 7.04
C CYS A 185 3.33 -0.02 5.70
N ALA A 186 3.25 -1.01 4.84
CA ALA A 186 3.74 -0.93 3.47
C ALA A 186 2.57 -0.67 2.52
N VAL A 187 2.73 0.27 1.60
CA VAL A 187 1.74 0.64 0.59
C VAL A 187 2.37 0.46 -0.78
N PHE A 188 1.71 -0.33 -1.63
CA PHE A 188 2.10 -0.56 -3.00
C PHE A 188 1.23 0.27 -3.92
N LEU A 189 1.85 1.02 -4.82
CA LEU A 189 1.14 1.92 -5.72
C LEU A 189 1.79 1.96 -7.10
N TYR A 190 0.99 2.36 -8.09
CA TYR A 190 1.47 2.60 -9.43
C TYR A 190 0.71 3.74 -10.12
N GLU A 191 1.36 4.41 -11.06
CA GLU A 191 0.79 5.52 -11.82
C GLU A 191 0.24 5.02 -13.18
N ILE A 192 -0.96 5.52 -13.55
CA ILE A 192 -1.63 5.23 -14.83
C ILE A 192 -1.90 6.51 -15.62
#